data_203429befe652b097c97ae8ae57c26d9
#
_entry.id   203429befe652b097c97ae8ae57c26d9
#
_cell.length_a   1.000
_cell.length_b   1.000
_cell.length_c   1.000
_cell.angle_alpha   90.00
_cell.angle_beta   90.00
_cell.angle_gamma   90.00
#
_symmetry.space_group_name_H-M   'P 1'
#
loop_
_entity.id
_entity.type
_entity.pdbx_description
1 polymer ?
#
loop_
_entity_poly.entity_id
_entity_poly.type
_entity_poly.pdbx_seq_one_letter_code
_entity_poly.pdbx_strand_id
1 'polypeptide(L)'
;MLTVHFVLAYYSLHINCGGKRVTANGNTTFEEDASEAGPSTFTRSRTNWGLSSTGHFLDNSIKTDAYIQTNTSRLLMSDSQLYTTARLSSISLTYYGFCLGNGNYTVNLHFAEILFTDDKNFSSFGKRIFDVYIQVTNI
;
A
#
# COMPACT_ATOMS: atom_id res chain seq x y z
N MET A 1 6.86 -21.09 35.62
CA MET A 1 7.60 -19.94 35.08
C MET A 1 6.60 -19.05 34.37
N LEU A 2 6.31 -17.88 34.92
CA LEU A 2 5.35 -16.92 34.33
C LEU A 2 6.13 -16.02 33.38
N THR A 3 5.88 -16.12 32.08
CA THR A 3 6.46 -15.22 31.11
C THR A 3 5.51 -14.03 30.92
N VAL A 4 5.91 -12.86 31.34
CA VAL A 4 5.15 -11.63 31.12
C VAL A 4 5.54 -11.07 29.76
N HIS A 5 4.61 -11.09 28.80
CA HIS A 5 4.78 -10.43 27.52
C HIS A 5 4.28 -8.99 27.64
N PHE A 6 5.17 -8.03 27.53
CA PHE A 6 4.77 -6.64 27.35
C PHE A 6 4.28 -6.47 25.91
N VAL A 7 3.00 -6.15 25.76
CA VAL A 7 2.46 -5.75 24.46
C VAL A 7 2.75 -4.26 24.30
N LEU A 8 3.62 -3.91 23.38
CA LEU A 8 3.85 -2.51 23.01
C LEU A 8 2.65 -2.06 22.17
N ALA A 9 1.91 -1.08 22.66
CA ALA A 9 0.84 -0.47 21.89
C ALA A 9 1.42 0.58 20.92
N TYR A 10 1.01 0.50 19.66
CA TYR A 10 1.35 1.49 18.64
C TYR A 10 0.21 2.50 18.52
N TYR A 11 0.55 3.77 18.27
CA TYR A 11 -0.43 4.85 18.13
C TYR A 11 -0.45 5.46 16.73
N SER A 12 0.40 4.99 15.85
CA SER A 12 0.44 5.37 14.44
C SER A 12 0.95 4.22 13.58
N LEU A 13 0.58 4.26 12.31
CA LEU A 13 1.03 3.32 11.29
C LEU A 13 1.15 4.09 9.97
N HIS A 14 2.31 4.03 9.34
CA HIS A 14 2.57 4.68 8.07
C HIS A 14 3.23 3.66 7.14
N ILE A 15 2.62 3.40 5.99
CA ILE A 15 3.08 2.39 5.04
C ILE A 15 3.25 3.04 3.67
N ASN A 16 4.40 2.84 3.05
CA ASN A 16 4.63 3.15 1.65
C ASN A 16 4.26 1.93 0.79
N CYS A 17 3.00 1.89 0.37
CA CYS A 17 2.40 0.74 -0.31
C CYS A 17 3.11 0.42 -1.64
N GLY A 18 3.79 -0.73 -1.69
CA GLY A 18 4.61 -1.14 -2.83
C GLY A 18 5.97 -0.45 -2.91
N GLY A 19 6.36 0.36 -1.92
CA GLY A 19 7.58 1.14 -1.95
C GLY A 19 8.58 0.82 -0.84
N LYS A 20 9.77 1.37 -0.97
CA LYS A 20 10.82 1.32 0.05
C LYS A 20 10.50 2.26 1.20
N ARG A 21 11.19 2.10 2.32
CA ARG A 21 11.11 3.02 3.45
C ARG A 21 11.44 4.45 3.02
N VAL A 22 10.60 5.40 3.38
CA VAL A 22 10.73 6.82 3.05
C VAL A 22 10.41 7.66 4.28
N THR A 23 11.14 8.76 4.47
CA THR A 23 10.78 9.79 5.44
C THR A 23 10.23 11.00 4.68
N ALA A 24 9.02 11.40 5.00
CA ALA A 24 8.24 12.43 4.32
C ALA A 24 7.50 13.30 5.35
N ASN A 25 6.79 14.32 4.91
CA ASN A 25 5.98 15.21 5.77
C ASN A 25 6.78 15.77 6.97
N GLY A 26 8.03 16.18 6.73
CA GLY A 26 8.91 16.78 7.72
C GLY A 26 9.64 15.79 8.64
N ASN A 27 9.07 14.70 9.07
CA ASN A 27 9.76 13.67 9.88
C ASN A 27 8.96 12.37 10.03
N THR A 28 7.91 12.15 9.26
CA THR A 28 7.13 10.91 9.31
C THR A 28 7.81 9.83 8.49
N THR A 29 8.14 8.71 9.10
CA THR A 29 8.71 7.56 8.41
C THR A 29 7.61 6.60 7.98
N PHE A 30 7.51 6.38 6.68
CA PHE A 30 6.66 5.37 6.06
C PHE A 30 7.45 4.07 5.92
N GLU A 31 6.90 3.00 6.43
CA GLU A 31 7.53 1.69 6.39
C GLU A 31 7.50 1.09 4.98
N GLU A 32 8.45 0.23 4.72
CA GLU A 32 8.60 -0.45 3.45
C GLU A 32 7.56 -1.57 3.27
N ASP A 33 6.90 -1.56 2.11
CA ASP A 33 6.07 -2.65 1.61
C ASP A 33 6.55 -3.12 0.22
N ALA A 34 7.85 -3.33 0.07
CA ALA A 34 8.48 -3.72 -1.19
C ALA A 34 8.66 -5.25 -1.34
N SER A 35 8.04 -6.05 -0.49
CA SER A 35 8.11 -7.51 -0.60
C SER A 35 7.41 -8.00 -1.86
N GLU A 36 7.97 -9.01 -2.51
CA GLU A 36 7.28 -9.71 -3.59
C GLU A 36 5.97 -10.30 -3.04
N ALA A 37 4.89 -10.08 -3.75
CA ALA A 37 3.59 -10.64 -3.43
C ALA A 37 3.13 -11.54 -4.59
N GLY A 38 2.46 -12.61 -4.26
CA GLY A 38 1.84 -13.50 -5.25
C GLY A 38 0.35 -13.20 -5.46
N PRO A 39 -0.33 -14.03 -6.25
CA PRO A 39 -1.73 -13.81 -6.62
C PRO A 39 -2.70 -13.78 -5.43
N SER A 40 -2.47 -14.52 -4.39
CA SER A 40 -3.29 -14.50 -3.17
C SER A 40 -2.39 -14.83 -2.01
N THR A 41 -1.92 -13.79 -1.34
CA THR A 41 -0.91 -13.91 -0.29
C THR A 41 -1.29 -13.17 0.96
N PHE A 42 -0.75 -13.62 2.08
CA PHE A 42 -0.70 -12.88 3.32
C PHE A 42 0.76 -12.75 3.75
N THR A 43 1.18 -11.51 3.96
CA THR A 43 2.52 -11.19 4.43
C THR A 43 2.42 -10.38 5.71
N ARG A 44 3.20 -10.74 6.71
CA ARG A 44 3.31 -9.98 7.96
C ARG A 44 4.64 -9.22 7.98
N SER A 45 4.58 -7.94 8.28
CA SER A 45 5.78 -7.13 8.52
C SER A 45 6.48 -7.56 9.83
N ARG A 46 7.69 -7.10 10.01
CA ARG A 46 8.44 -7.30 11.27
C ARG A 46 7.96 -6.38 12.40
N THR A 47 7.12 -5.42 12.07
CA THR A 47 6.58 -4.44 13.01
C THR A 47 5.14 -4.78 13.40
N ASN A 48 4.22 -3.89 13.16
CA ASN A 48 2.86 -3.97 13.66
C ASN A 48 1.79 -3.96 12.54
N TRP A 49 2.12 -4.40 11.36
CA TRP A 49 1.17 -4.46 10.24
C TRP A 49 1.32 -5.73 9.40
N GLY A 50 0.35 -5.98 8.58
CA GLY A 50 0.36 -7.04 7.59
C GLY A 50 -0.43 -6.66 6.35
N LEU A 51 -0.23 -7.41 5.29
CA LEU A 51 -0.83 -7.23 3.98
C LEU A 51 -1.49 -8.54 3.55
N SER A 52 -2.68 -8.43 3.00
CA SER A 52 -3.33 -9.51 2.26
C SER A 52 -3.73 -9.01 0.89
N SER A 53 -3.46 -9.79 -0.14
CA SER A 53 -3.93 -9.55 -1.50
C SER A 53 -4.75 -10.72 -2.00
N THR A 54 -5.69 -10.46 -2.91
CA THR A 54 -6.55 -11.48 -3.50
C THR A 54 -6.64 -11.29 -5.00
N GLY A 55 -6.67 -12.42 -5.72
CA GLY A 55 -6.84 -12.47 -7.17
C GLY A 55 -5.54 -12.57 -7.94
N HIS A 56 -5.68 -12.88 -9.21
CA HIS A 56 -4.59 -13.05 -10.17
C HIS A 56 -4.83 -12.16 -11.39
N PHE A 57 -3.79 -11.55 -11.92
CA PHE A 57 -3.88 -10.84 -13.19
C PHE A 57 -3.87 -11.87 -14.34
N LEU A 58 -4.90 -11.83 -15.18
CA LEU A 58 -5.06 -12.77 -16.31
C LEU A 58 -4.47 -12.23 -17.60
N ASP A 59 -3.90 -11.04 -17.60
CA ASP A 59 -3.34 -10.42 -18.79
C ASP A 59 -1.94 -10.98 -19.07
N ASN A 60 -1.78 -11.65 -20.20
CA ASN A 60 -0.52 -12.21 -20.67
C ASN A 60 0.51 -11.14 -21.08
N SER A 61 0.11 -9.89 -21.20
CA SER A 61 1.00 -8.77 -21.56
C SER A 61 1.69 -8.15 -20.34
N ILE A 62 1.13 -8.34 -19.16
CA ILE A 62 1.78 -7.95 -17.89
C ILE A 62 2.60 -9.15 -17.44
N LYS A 63 3.90 -8.97 -17.23
CA LYS A 63 4.72 -9.98 -16.57
C LYS A 63 4.00 -10.35 -15.27
N THR A 64 3.56 -11.59 -15.17
CA THR A 64 2.63 -12.13 -14.17
C THR A 64 3.07 -11.93 -12.72
N ASP A 65 4.25 -11.41 -12.49
CA ASP A 65 4.87 -11.25 -11.18
C ASP A 65 4.95 -9.79 -10.69
N ALA A 66 4.43 -8.82 -11.47
CA ALA A 66 4.51 -7.41 -11.11
C ALA A 66 3.34 -6.99 -10.21
N TYR A 67 3.38 -7.35 -8.94
CA TYR A 67 2.45 -6.84 -7.92
C TYR A 67 2.88 -5.48 -7.34
N ILE A 68 3.92 -4.90 -7.91
CA ILE A 68 4.38 -3.53 -7.64
C ILE A 68 4.58 -2.82 -8.97
N GLN A 69 4.00 -1.65 -9.09
CA GLN A 69 4.21 -0.75 -10.21
C GLN A 69 5.11 0.41 -9.80
N THR A 70 6.01 0.80 -10.68
CA THR A 70 6.89 1.95 -10.48
C THR A 70 6.68 2.96 -11.58
N ASN A 71 6.51 4.23 -11.20
CA ASN A 71 6.50 5.36 -12.12
C ASN A 71 7.86 6.04 -12.10
N THR A 72 8.45 6.22 -13.27
CA THR A 72 9.71 6.93 -13.46
C THR A 72 9.53 8.41 -13.78
N SER A 73 8.30 8.88 -13.96
CA SER A 73 8.00 10.27 -14.24
C SER A 73 8.36 11.16 -13.07
N ARG A 74 8.95 12.31 -13.36
CA ARG A 74 9.29 13.30 -12.34
C ARG A 74 8.03 14.01 -11.85
N LEU A 75 7.67 13.76 -10.61
CA LEU A 75 6.58 14.49 -9.94
C LEU A 75 7.13 15.77 -9.31
N LEU A 76 6.50 16.91 -9.60
CA LEU A 76 6.91 18.24 -9.13
C LEU A 76 6.22 18.63 -7.81
N MET A 77 6.02 17.69 -6.92
CA MET A 77 5.38 17.91 -5.62
C MET A 77 6.31 17.51 -4.47
N SER A 78 6.06 18.08 -3.30
CA SER A 78 6.72 17.61 -2.08
C SER A 78 6.34 16.16 -1.83
N ASP A 79 7.28 15.42 -1.22
CA ASP A 79 7.08 14.01 -0.85
C ASP A 79 6.69 13.10 -2.03
N SER A 80 7.08 13.48 -3.25
CA SER A 80 6.81 12.73 -4.49
C SER A 80 7.24 11.26 -4.42
N GLN A 81 8.16 10.93 -3.54
CA GLN A 81 8.65 9.56 -3.32
C GLN A 81 7.53 8.59 -2.87
N LEU A 82 6.50 9.08 -2.17
CA LEU A 82 5.33 8.29 -1.78
C LEU A 82 4.42 7.93 -2.96
N TYR A 83 4.59 8.59 -4.10
CA TYR A 83 3.73 8.47 -5.27
C TYR A 83 4.45 7.87 -6.48
N THR A 84 5.66 7.32 -6.28
CA THR A 84 6.44 6.70 -7.36
C THR A 84 6.23 5.21 -7.47
N THR A 85 5.74 4.56 -6.43
CA THR A 85 5.46 3.13 -6.41
C THR A 85 4.07 2.87 -5.88
N ALA A 86 3.46 1.78 -6.33
CA ALA A 86 2.18 1.32 -5.81
C ALA A 86 2.11 -0.20 -5.79
N ARG A 87 1.45 -0.73 -4.77
CA ARG A 87 1.05 -2.14 -4.71
C ARG A 87 -0.12 -2.36 -5.66
N LEU A 88 -0.05 -3.44 -6.43
CA LEU A 88 -1.12 -3.86 -7.32
C LEU A 88 -1.86 -5.07 -6.75
N SER A 89 -3.16 -5.11 -6.97
CA SER A 89 -3.99 -6.29 -6.74
C SER A 89 -5.12 -6.31 -7.76
N SER A 90 -5.49 -7.50 -8.21
CA SER A 90 -6.53 -7.66 -9.23
C SER A 90 -7.94 -7.63 -8.65
N ILE A 91 -8.14 -7.99 -7.38
CA ILE A 91 -9.46 -8.04 -6.73
C ILE A 91 -9.45 -7.20 -5.46
N SER A 92 -8.65 -7.55 -4.46
CA SER A 92 -8.65 -6.82 -3.19
C SER A 92 -7.26 -6.72 -2.59
N LEU A 93 -7.07 -5.64 -1.84
CA LEU A 93 -5.85 -5.33 -1.12
C LEU A 93 -6.24 -4.87 0.29
N THR A 94 -5.72 -5.54 1.30
CA THR A 94 -6.06 -5.23 2.69
C THR A 94 -4.80 -5.06 3.52
N TYR A 95 -4.69 -3.94 4.19
CA TYR A 95 -3.67 -3.69 5.20
C TYR A 95 -4.25 -3.85 6.59
N TYR A 96 -3.51 -4.52 7.46
CA TYR A 96 -3.88 -4.78 8.85
C TYR A 96 -2.91 -4.06 9.77
N GLY A 97 -3.43 -3.28 10.70
CA GLY A 97 -2.65 -2.76 11.83
C GLY A 97 -2.79 -3.66 13.04
N PHE A 98 -1.69 -4.09 13.63
CA PHE A 98 -1.66 -4.95 14.81
C PHE A 98 -1.22 -4.17 16.04
N CYS A 99 -1.74 -4.54 17.20
CA CYS A 99 -1.34 -3.97 18.50
C CYS A 99 -1.46 -2.44 18.54
N LEU A 100 -2.43 -1.88 17.82
CA LEU A 100 -2.75 -0.46 17.93
C LEU A 100 -3.39 -0.20 19.30
N GLY A 101 -3.02 0.91 19.92
CA GLY A 101 -3.63 1.35 21.18
C GLY A 101 -5.12 1.63 20.99
N ASN A 102 -5.91 1.47 22.06
CA ASN A 102 -7.32 1.79 21.96
C ASN A 102 -7.54 3.30 21.83
N GLY A 103 -8.36 3.73 20.89
CA GLY A 103 -8.64 5.15 20.65
C GLY A 103 -9.19 5.41 19.25
N ASN A 104 -9.37 6.69 18.97
CA ASN A 104 -9.77 7.17 17.64
C ASN A 104 -8.52 7.41 16.80
N TYR A 105 -8.59 7.01 15.53
CA TYR A 105 -7.52 7.19 14.56
C TYR A 105 -8.00 8.00 13.37
N THR A 106 -7.14 8.88 12.88
CA THR A 106 -7.32 9.52 11.58
C THR A 106 -6.63 8.66 10.53
N VAL A 107 -7.34 8.32 9.46
CA VAL A 107 -6.79 7.56 8.33
C VAL A 107 -6.58 8.49 7.16
N ASN A 108 -5.34 8.64 6.71
CA ASN A 108 -4.97 9.38 5.52
C ASN A 108 -4.59 8.39 4.43
N LEU A 109 -5.33 8.41 3.33
CA LEU A 109 -5.08 7.56 2.17
C LEU A 109 -4.45 8.39 1.06
N HIS A 110 -3.36 7.89 0.50
CA HIS A 110 -2.62 8.53 -0.57
C HIS A 110 -2.83 7.74 -1.86
N PHE A 111 -3.35 8.39 -2.88
CA PHE A 111 -3.60 7.79 -4.19
C PHE A 111 -2.87 8.55 -5.28
N ALA A 112 -2.32 7.83 -6.23
CA ALA A 112 -1.74 8.40 -7.45
C ALA A 112 -2.02 7.48 -8.64
N GLU A 113 -2.32 8.06 -9.80
CA GLU A 113 -2.28 7.31 -11.06
C GLU A 113 -0.83 7.28 -11.54
N ILE A 114 -0.25 6.11 -11.61
CA ILE A 114 1.15 5.91 -11.98
C ILE A 114 1.37 5.05 -13.23
N LEU A 115 0.31 4.48 -13.78
CA LEU A 115 0.37 3.66 -15.00
C LEU A 115 0.18 4.50 -16.27
N PHE A 116 -0.71 5.47 -16.20
CA PHE A 116 -1.08 6.30 -17.35
C PHE A 116 -0.48 7.69 -17.19
N THR A 117 0.76 7.83 -17.62
CA THR A 117 1.47 9.10 -17.61
C THR A 117 1.36 9.75 -18.97
N ASP A 118 0.54 10.80 -19.08
CA ASP A 118 0.40 11.74 -20.21
C ASP A 118 0.35 11.17 -21.66
N ASP A 119 0.29 9.88 -21.80
CA ASP A 119 0.15 9.22 -23.09
C ASP A 119 -1.29 9.40 -23.58
N LYS A 120 -1.44 10.19 -24.65
CA LYS A 120 -2.71 10.34 -25.36
C LYS A 120 -3.14 9.06 -26.09
N ASN A 121 -2.69 7.90 -25.62
CA ASN A 121 -3.04 6.62 -26.16
C ASN A 121 -4.43 6.18 -25.69
N PHE A 122 -5.17 5.52 -26.54
CA PHE A 122 -6.52 5.02 -26.28
C PHE A 122 -6.61 4.13 -25.02
N SER A 123 -5.52 3.46 -24.66
CA SER A 123 -5.39 2.64 -23.45
C SER A 123 -5.43 3.46 -22.13
N SER A 124 -5.20 4.77 -22.19
CA SER A 124 -5.21 5.65 -21.02
C SER A 124 -6.61 6.17 -20.61
N PHE A 125 -7.65 5.84 -21.36
CA PHE A 125 -9.03 6.27 -21.09
C PHE A 125 -9.77 5.40 -20.06
N GLY A 126 -9.13 4.39 -19.48
CA GLY A 126 -9.72 3.55 -18.46
C GLY A 126 -9.91 4.27 -17.13
N LYS A 127 -11.08 4.10 -16.49
CA LYS A 127 -11.31 4.49 -15.10
C LYS A 127 -11.03 3.30 -14.19
N ARG A 128 -10.30 3.55 -13.09
CA ARG A 128 -10.19 2.59 -12.00
C ARG A 128 -11.30 2.89 -11.01
N ILE A 129 -12.18 1.93 -10.81
CA ILE A 129 -13.28 2.02 -9.85
C ILE A 129 -13.00 0.99 -8.77
N PHE A 130 -12.99 1.43 -7.53
CA PHE A 130 -12.79 0.58 -6.37
C PHE A 130 -13.47 1.20 -5.15
N ASP A 131 -13.88 0.35 -4.23
CA ASP A 131 -14.40 0.77 -2.94
C ASP A 131 -13.29 0.79 -1.90
N VAL A 132 -13.40 1.70 -0.95
CA VAL A 132 -12.49 1.81 0.19
C VAL A 132 -13.23 1.48 1.46
N TYR A 133 -12.66 0.59 2.24
CA TYR A 133 -13.21 0.19 3.53
C TYR A 133 -12.20 0.45 4.64
N ILE A 134 -12.66 1.11 5.71
CA ILE A 134 -11.90 1.20 6.96
C ILE A 134 -12.64 0.38 7.99
N GLN A 135 -12.01 -0.69 8.49
CA GLN A 135 -12.65 -1.74 9.28
C GLN A 135 -13.78 -2.38 8.46
N VAL A 136 -15.02 -2.23 8.88
CA VAL A 136 -16.20 -2.79 8.18
C VAL A 136 -17.08 -1.70 7.55
N THR A 137 -16.61 -0.46 7.56
CA THR A 137 -17.38 0.68 7.03
C THR A 137 -16.86 1.08 5.67
N ASN A 138 -17.73 1.13 4.67
CA ASN A 138 -17.45 1.72 3.36
C ASN A 138 -17.45 3.24 3.50
N ILE A 139 -16.51 3.92 2.86
CA ILE A 139 -16.32 5.37 2.86
C ILE A 139 -16.30 5.94 1.44
#